data_0a25fba45c9e68aa93b2d5f3358bf95c
#
_entry.id   0a25fba45c9e68aa93b2d5f3358bf95c
#
_cell.length_a   1.000
_cell.length_b   1.000
_cell.length_c   1.000
_cell.angle_alpha   90.00
_cell.angle_beta   90.00
_cell.angle_gamma   90.00
#
_symmetry.space_group_name_H-M   'P 1'
#
loop_
_entity.id
_entity.type
_entity.pdbx_description
1 polymer ?
#
loop_
_entity_poly.entity_id
_entity_poly.type
_entity_poly.pdbx_seq_one_letter_code
_entity_poly.pdbx_strand_id
1 'polypeptide(L)'
;MNKYVKVMGALALGLLVANCSGTNYKIKTEKSKVLNEVPKWYVDDFSQKKACGTTTFGKNKNKLCIFGKGTAVSPDLQLAVEKGMMIAKSELADIVKGEMNKSSKIFITELGKNHNKTTVSEVESTIVNLIMKTPVRGYEIFAKDITMTKNGYYRVWIGLRLPMGEYNKMYNFTIAEAVDAYNVKSKAKIAFEKLENESKENGNSNIQ
;
A
#
# COMPACT_ATOMS: atom_id res chain seq x y z
N MET A 1 2.05 62.29 4.95
CA MET A 1 1.84 60.84 5.03
C MET A 1 0.37 60.62 5.38
N ASN A 2 -0.41 60.19 4.38
CA ASN A 2 -1.87 60.30 4.37
C ASN A 2 -2.55 59.33 5.36
N LYS A 3 -3.54 59.84 6.11
CA LYS A 3 -4.42 59.05 7.01
C LYS A 3 -5.00 57.80 6.35
N TYR A 4 -5.22 57.84 5.04
CA TYR A 4 -5.78 56.72 4.23
C TYR A 4 -4.83 55.51 4.10
N VAL A 5 -3.51 55.72 4.15
CA VAL A 5 -2.53 54.63 4.09
C VAL A 5 -2.52 53.79 5.37
N LYS A 6 -2.76 54.43 6.53
CA LYS A 6 -2.84 53.74 7.83
C LYS A 6 -4.13 52.91 7.96
N VAL A 7 -5.25 53.36 7.38
CA VAL A 7 -6.53 52.65 7.43
C VAL A 7 -6.50 51.43 6.48
N MET A 8 -5.89 51.54 5.32
CA MET A 8 -5.73 50.41 4.41
C MET A 8 -4.78 49.32 4.95
N GLY A 9 -3.72 49.73 5.68
CA GLY A 9 -2.80 48.79 6.33
C GLY A 9 -3.48 47.97 7.45
N ALA A 10 -4.39 48.57 8.21
CA ALA A 10 -5.12 47.91 9.27
C ALA A 10 -6.19 46.94 8.73
N LEU A 11 -6.82 47.24 7.58
CA LEU A 11 -7.78 46.34 6.92
C LEU A 11 -7.12 45.14 6.28
N ALA A 12 -5.89 45.27 5.76
CA ALA A 12 -5.14 44.15 5.17
C ALA A 12 -4.62 43.14 6.23
N LEU A 13 -4.28 43.62 7.43
CA LEU A 13 -3.85 42.76 8.53
C LEU A 13 -5.00 41.97 9.18
N GLY A 14 -6.23 42.51 9.14
CA GLY A 14 -7.43 41.86 9.69
C GLY A 14 -7.93 40.68 8.87
N LEU A 15 -7.56 40.56 7.59
CA LEU A 15 -8.00 39.50 6.69
C LEU A 15 -7.13 38.21 6.76
N LEU A 16 -5.96 38.26 7.43
CA LEU A 16 -5.05 37.11 7.51
C LEU A 16 -5.29 36.18 8.70
N VAL A 17 -6.17 36.51 9.63
CA VAL A 17 -6.46 35.66 10.80
C VAL A 17 -7.79 34.90 10.73
N ALA A 18 -8.50 34.94 9.61
CA ALA A 18 -9.83 34.34 9.49
C ALA A 18 -9.85 32.89 8.96
N ASN A 19 -8.73 32.22 8.83
CA ASN A 19 -8.65 30.87 8.25
C ASN A 19 -8.30 29.73 9.22
N CYS A 20 -8.58 29.89 10.51
CA CYS A 20 -8.72 28.75 11.41
C CYS A 20 -10.19 28.32 11.49
N SER A 21 -10.77 27.90 10.37
CA SER A 21 -12.01 27.11 10.42
C SER A 21 -11.64 25.71 10.89
N GLY A 22 -11.68 25.48 12.19
CA GLY A 22 -11.68 24.12 12.74
C GLY A 22 -12.81 23.36 12.05
N THR A 23 -12.47 22.35 11.28
CA THR A 23 -13.46 21.46 10.65
C THR A 23 -14.16 20.67 11.75
N ASN A 24 -15.28 21.20 12.24
CA ASN A 24 -16.14 20.50 13.17
C ASN A 24 -16.74 19.29 12.46
N TYR A 25 -16.20 18.10 12.76
CA TYR A 25 -16.70 16.85 12.21
C TYR A 25 -18.03 16.51 12.88
N LYS A 26 -19.15 16.61 12.16
CA LYS A 26 -20.47 16.21 12.68
C LYS A 26 -20.66 14.73 12.49
N ILE A 27 -20.76 13.98 13.59
CA ILE A 27 -21.10 12.56 13.58
C ILE A 27 -22.61 12.44 13.31
N LYS A 28 -22.98 11.72 12.26
CA LYS A 28 -24.38 11.45 11.93
C LYS A 28 -24.88 10.25 12.74
N THR A 29 -26.03 10.38 13.41
CA THR A 29 -26.68 9.26 14.05
C THR A 29 -27.47 8.45 13.02
N GLU A 30 -27.34 7.11 13.05
CA GLU A 30 -28.09 6.22 12.16
C GLU A 30 -29.59 6.31 12.45
N LYS A 31 -30.39 6.58 11.42
CA LYS A 31 -31.85 6.66 11.52
C LYS A 31 -32.45 5.26 11.65
N SER A 32 -33.52 5.17 12.45
CA SER A 32 -34.12 3.92 12.93
C SER A 32 -34.73 2.99 11.86
N LYS A 33 -34.91 3.42 10.63
CA LYS A 33 -35.62 2.69 9.57
C LYS A 33 -34.76 2.24 8.39
N VAL A 34 -33.51 2.64 8.33
CA VAL A 34 -32.59 2.23 7.26
C VAL A 34 -31.55 1.31 7.87
N LEU A 35 -31.42 0.14 7.31
CA LEU A 35 -30.26 -0.74 7.56
C LEU A 35 -29.00 0.06 7.24
N ASN A 36 -28.39 0.67 8.26
CA ASN A 36 -27.12 1.37 8.22
C ASN A 36 -26.91 2.18 6.93
N GLU A 37 -26.93 3.50 6.98
CA GLU A 37 -26.50 4.33 5.84
C GLU A 37 -25.03 4.04 5.56
N VAL A 38 -24.78 3.02 4.74
CA VAL A 38 -23.43 2.70 4.28
C VAL A 38 -23.00 3.83 3.33
N PRO A 39 -21.82 4.42 3.53
CA PRO A 39 -21.33 5.46 2.63
C PRO A 39 -21.31 4.93 1.18
N LYS A 40 -21.79 5.74 0.24
CA LYS A 40 -21.90 5.35 -1.17
C LYS A 40 -20.56 4.87 -1.74
N TRP A 41 -19.47 5.57 -1.38
CA TRP A 41 -18.12 5.18 -1.78
C TRP A 41 -17.68 3.81 -1.23
N TYR A 42 -18.24 3.38 -0.08
CA TYR A 42 -17.87 2.11 0.52
C TYR A 42 -18.48 0.90 -0.20
N VAL A 43 -19.69 1.04 -0.76
CA VAL A 43 -20.35 -0.01 -1.55
C VAL A 43 -19.91 -0.05 -2.99
N ASP A 44 -19.24 1.00 -3.47
CA ASP A 44 -18.67 0.99 -4.81
C ASP A 44 -17.68 -0.15 -4.98
N ASP A 45 -17.70 -0.78 -6.14
CA ASP A 45 -16.73 -1.80 -6.49
C ASP A 45 -15.38 -1.16 -6.85
N PHE A 46 -14.40 -1.32 -5.93
CA PHE A 46 -13.01 -0.92 -6.11
C PHE A 46 -12.08 -2.11 -6.44
N SER A 47 -12.65 -3.27 -6.78
CA SER A 47 -11.88 -4.47 -7.12
C SER A 47 -10.90 -4.26 -8.29
N GLN A 48 -11.10 -3.20 -9.07
CA GLN A 48 -10.26 -2.84 -10.20
C GLN A 48 -9.51 -1.53 -9.94
N LYS A 49 -8.34 -1.40 -10.56
CA LYS A 49 -7.54 -0.18 -10.56
C LYS A 49 -8.36 0.96 -11.15
N LYS A 50 -8.82 1.88 -10.32
CA LYS A 50 -9.58 3.07 -10.75
C LYS A 50 -8.69 4.30 -10.75
N ALA A 51 -9.06 5.27 -11.60
CA ALA A 51 -8.42 6.58 -11.57
C ALA A 51 -8.61 7.27 -10.22
N CYS A 52 -7.52 7.65 -9.58
CA CYS A 52 -7.50 8.29 -8.27
C CYS A 52 -6.93 9.70 -8.30
N GLY A 53 -7.00 10.36 -9.45
CA GLY A 53 -6.54 11.74 -9.60
C GLY A 53 -7.33 12.69 -8.72
N THR A 54 -6.71 13.32 -7.72
CA THR A 54 -7.23 14.52 -7.09
C THR A 54 -7.02 15.68 -8.03
N THR A 55 -8.10 16.30 -8.42
CA THR A 55 -8.13 17.51 -9.23
C THR A 55 -7.79 18.74 -8.39
N THR A 56 -6.56 18.88 -7.98
CA THR A 56 -6.04 20.20 -7.66
C THR A 56 -5.09 20.55 -8.80
N PHE A 57 -5.52 21.41 -9.71
CA PHE A 57 -4.75 21.83 -10.90
C PHE A 57 -4.44 20.78 -11.99
N GLY A 58 -5.46 20.13 -12.56
CA GLY A 58 -5.46 19.77 -13.99
C GLY A 58 -4.49 18.72 -14.53
N LYS A 59 -3.47 18.27 -13.82
CA LYS A 59 -2.35 17.50 -14.41
C LYS A 59 -2.33 16.00 -14.13
N ASN A 60 -3.26 15.41 -13.35
CA ASN A 60 -3.16 14.01 -12.93
C ASN A 60 -4.45 13.19 -13.11
N LYS A 61 -5.22 13.44 -14.15
CA LYS A 61 -6.50 12.75 -14.40
C LYS A 61 -6.39 11.23 -14.61
N ASN A 62 -5.21 10.70 -14.85
CA ASN A 62 -5.01 9.29 -15.24
C ASN A 62 -4.14 8.48 -14.26
N LYS A 63 -3.97 8.91 -13.01
CA LYS A 63 -3.29 8.06 -12.02
C LYS A 63 -4.23 6.94 -11.61
N LEU A 64 -3.80 5.70 -11.80
CA LEU A 64 -4.48 4.53 -11.27
C LEU A 64 -4.05 4.30 -9.81
N CYS A 65 -5.00 3.82 -9.00
CA CYS A 65 -4.75 3.40 -7.63
C CYS A 65 -5.32 2.01 -7.35
N ILE A 66 -4.73 1.36 -6.36
CA ILE A 66 -5.30 0.21 -5.67
C ILE A 66 -6.01 0.72 -4.42
N PHE A 67 -7.16 0.14 -4.08
CA PHE A 67 -7.99 0.58 -2.97
C PHE A 67 -8.16 -0.53 -1.94
N GLY A 68 -8.24 -0.14 -0.66
CA GLY A 68 -8.61 -1.01 0.45
C GLY A 68 -9.64 -0.31 1.32
N LYS A 69 -10.59 -1.06 1.88
CA LYS A 69 -11.70 -0.54 2.70
C LYS A 69 -11.77 -1.26 4.03
N GLY A 70 -12.17 -0.56 5.07
CA GLY A 70 -12.37 -1.15 6.38
C GLY A 70 -13.51 -0.49 7.12
N THR A 71 -14.22 -1.27 7.91
CA THR A 71 -15.24 -0.78 8.83
C THR A 71 -15.12 -1.48 10.17
N ALA A 72 -15.43 -0.75 11.23
CA ALA A 72 -15.47 -1.30 12.58
C ALA A 72 -16.50 -0.58 13.43
N VAL A 73 -16.94 -1.27 14.48
CA VAL A 73 -17.83 -0.72 15.51
C VAL A 73 -17.17 -0.86 16.86
N SER A 74 -17.26 0.20 17.69
CA SER A 74 -16.77 0.20 19.07
C SER A 74 -17.53 1.23 19.91
N PRO A 75 -17.70 1.00 21.23
CA PRO A 75 -18.18 2.04 22.13
C PRO A 75 -17.21 3.22 22.27
N ASP A 76 -15.93 3.01 22.01
CA ASP A 76 -14.89 4.02 21.98
C ASP A 76 -14.57 4.44 20.52
N LEU A 77 -14.54 5.75 20.26
CA LEU A 77 -14.34 6.29 18.92
C LEU A 77 -12.92 6.00 18.41
N GLN A 78 -11.90 6.18 19.25
CA GLN A 78 -10.51 5.99 18.83
C GLN A 78 -10.30 4.51 18.47
N LEU A 79 -10.79 3.61 19.31
CA LEU A 79 -10.70 2.17 19.07
C LEU A 79 -11.47 1.75 17.80
N ALA A 80 -12.63 2.39 17.49
CA ALA A 80 -13.34 2.15 16.24
C ALA A 80 -12.51 2.56 15.03
N VAL A 81 -11.86 3.74 15.09
CA VAL A 81 -10.98 4.25 14.03
C VAL A 81 -9.77 3.32 13.82
N GLU A 82 -9.11 2.92 14.90
CA GLU A 82 -7.93 2.05 14.83
C GLU A 82 -8.27 0.68 14.23
N LYS A 83 -9.36 0.05 14.68
CA LYS A 83 -9.85 -1.22 14.12
C LYS A 83 -10.22 -1.09 12.64
N GLY A 84 -10.96 -0.03 12.26
CA GLY A 84 -11.33 0.23 10.87
C GLY A 84 -10.10 0.44 9.98
N MET A 85 -9.11 1.17 10.48
CA MET A 85 -7.83 1.39 9.80
C MET A 85 -7.05 0.08 9.63
N MET A 86 -6.99 -0.75 10.66
CA MET A 86 -6.31 -2.05 10.60
C MET A 86 -6.94 -2.96 9.53
N ILE A 87 -8.28 -3.03 9.49
CA ILE A 87 -9.00 -3.81 8.48
C ILE A 87 -8.73 -3.27 7.07
N ALA A 88 -8.82 -1.94 6.88
CA ALA A 88 -8.54 -1.32 5.59
C ALA A 88 -7.10 -1.57 5.09
N LYS A 89 -6.11 -1.54 6.01
CA LYS A 89 -4.72 -1.86 5.70
C LYS A 89 -4.53 -3.32 5.33
N SER A 90 -5.20 -4.23 6.03
CA SER A 90 -5.14 -5.67 5.73
C SER A 90 -5.70 -5.94 4.34
N GLU A 91 -6.89 -5.43 4.03
CA GLU A 91 -7.49 -5.58 2.70
C GLU A 91 -6.60 -5.00 1.60
N LEU A 92 -6.07 -3.79 1.79
CA LEU A 92 -5.15 -3.17 0.84
C LEU A 92 -3.90 -4.02 0.64
N ALA A 93 -3.32 -4.56 1.72
CA ALA A 93 -2.13 -5.41 1.65
C ALA A 93 -2.39 -6.71 0.88
N ASP A 94 -3.53 -7.34 1.10
CA ASP A 94 -3.92 -8.57 0.40
C ASP A 94 -4.08 -8.33 -1.10
N ILE A 95 -4.74 -7.23 -1.50
CA ILE A 95 -4.90 -6.86 -2.91
C ILE A 95 -3.54 -6.55 -3.55
N VAL A 96 -2.68 -5.78 -2.87
CA VAL A 96 -1.34 -5.43 -3.37
C VAL A 96 -0.49 -6.69 -3.56
N LYS A 97 -0.47 -7.60 -2.60
CA LYS A 97 0.27 -8.86 -2.69
C LYS A 97 -0.27 -9.76 -3.81
N GLY A 98 -1.59 -9.81 -3.97
CA GLY A 98 -2.24 -10.51 -5.09
C GLY A 98 -1.81 -9.97 -6.45
N GLU A 99 -1.78 -8.65 -6.61
CA GLU A 99 -1.32 -8.00 -7.85
C GLU A 99 0.19 -8.21 -8.08
N MET A 100 1.02 -8.16 -7.03
CA MET A 100 2.45 -8.46 -7.12
C MET A 100 2.70 -9.91 -7.55
N ASN A 101 1.98 -10.87 -6.97
CA ASN A 101 2.06 -12.28 -7.36
C ASN A 101 1.63 -12.50 -8.82
N LYS A 102 0.58 -11.82 -9.28
CA LYS A 102 0.14 -11.87 -10.66
C LYS A 102 1.19 -11.30 -11.63
N SER A 103 1.78 -10.17 -11.29
CA SER A 103 2.83 -9.54 -12.10
C SER A 103 4.11 -10.36 -12.11
N SER A 104 4.48 -11.00 -10.99
CA SER A 104 5.66 -11.86 -10.89
C SER A 104 5.56 -13.12 -11.75
N LYS A 105 4.36 -13.69 -11.92
CA LYS A 105 4.16 -14.84 -12.83
C LYS A 105 4.51 -14.51 -14.28
N ILE A 106 4.24 -13.29 -14.73
CA ILE A 106 4.63 -12.83 -16.06
C ILE A 106 6.16 -12.79 -16.17
N PHE A 107 6.83 -12.17 -15.18
CA PHE A 107 8.28 -12.12 -15.11
C PHE A 107 8.92 -13.52 -15.11
N ILE A 108 8.41 -14.44 -14.29
CA ILE A 108 8.89 -15.82 -14.20
C ILE A 108 8.69 -16.57 -15.53
N THR A 109 7.57 -16.35 -16.21
CA THR A 109 7.31 -16.95 -17.52
C THR A 109 8.32 -16.46 -18.57
N GLU A 110 8.66 -15.19 -18.55
CA GLU A 110 9.69 -14.63 -19.45
C GLU A 110 11.08 -15.17 -19.11
N LEU A 111 11.43 -15.25 -17.82
CA LEU A 111 12.68 -15.85 -17.35
C LEU A 111 12.81 -17.31 -17.78
N GLY A 112 11.71 -18.07 -17.72
CA GLY A 112 11.67 -19.49 -18.06
C GLY A 112 11.98 -19.82 -19.54
N LYS A 113 11.89 -18.83 -20.44
CA LYS A 113 12.28 -19.02 -21.86
C LYS A 113 13.77 -19.24 -22.02
N ASN A 114 14.60 -18.73 -21.11
CA ASN A 114 16.05 -18.72 -21.21
C ASN A 114 16.77 -19.54 -20.12
N HIS A 115 16.04 -20.15 -19.18
CA HIS A 115 16.61 -20.83 -18.02
C HIS A 115 15.97 -22.22 -17.81
N ASN A 116 16.66 -23.12 -17.12
CA ASN A 116 16.13 -24.43 -16.81
C ASN A 116 15.02 -24.35 -15.72
N LYS A 117 14.19 -25.40 -15.65
CA LYS A 117 13.03 -25.47 -14.75
C LYS A 117 13.39 -25.30 -13.27
N THR A 118 14.52 -25.85 -12.84
CA THR A 118 14.97 -25.77 -11.43
C THR A 118 15.30 -24.34 -11.04
N THR A 119 16.02 -23.62 -11.88
CA THR A 119 16.35 -22.20 -11.69
C THR A 119 15.07 -21.36 -11.58
N VAL A 120 14.12 -21.59 -12.49
CA VAL A 120 12.85 -20.85 -12.52
C VAL A 120 12.06 -21.08 -11.24
N SER A 121 11.96 -22.33 -10.75
CA SER A 121 11.25 -22.68 -9.53
C SER A 121 11.91 -22.07 -8.26
N GLU A 122 13.23 -22.00 -8.20
CA GLU A 122 13.95 -21.38 -7.09
C GLU A 122 13.73 -19.86 -7.05
N VAL A 123 13.77 -19.21 -8.19
CA VAL A 123 13.49 -17.77 -8.31
C VAL A 123 12.03 -17.48 -7.95
N GLU A 124 11.09 -18.29 -8.43
CA GLU A 124 9.68 -18.16 -8.09
C GLU A 124 9.42 -18.23 -6.59
N SER A 125 9.95 -19.23 -5.91
CA SER A 125 9.77 -19.39 -4.47
C SER A 125 10.37 -18.22 -3.68
N THR A 126 11.51 -17.69 -4.13
CA THR A 126 12.15 -16.53 -3.52
C THR A 126 11.29 -15.27 -3.69
N ILE A 127 10.77 -15.02 -4.89
CA ILE A 127 9.87 -13.89 -5.16
C ILE A 127 8.61 -13.96 -4.30
N VAL A 128 7.94 -15.10 -4.25
CA VAL A 128 6.73 -15.29 -3.45
C VAL A 128 6.99 -14.99 -1.97
N ASN A 129 8.09 -15.51 -1.41
CA ASN A 129 8.47 -15.27 -0.02
C ASN A 129 8.75 -13.78 0.26
N LEU A 130 9.40 -13.08 -0.65
CA LEU A 130 9.67 -11.65 -0.51
C LEU A 130 8.39 -10.82 -0.61
N ILE A 131 7.49 -11.13 -1.55
CA ILE A 131 6.19 -10.48 -1.67
C ILE A 131 5.39 -10.61 -0.37
N MET A 132 5.37 -11.79 0.24
CA MET A 132 4.65 -12.00 1.50
C MET A 132 5.20 -11.15 2.65
N LYS A 133 6.50 -10.84 2.65
CA LYS A 133 7.18 -10.04 3.67
C LYS A 133 7.18 -8.54 3.36
N THR A 134 6.89 -8.13 2.12
CA THR A 134 6.94 -6.72 1.72
C THR A 134 5.88 -5.90 2.44
N PRO A 135 6.27 -4.87 3.21
CA PRO A 135 5.32 -3.99 3.87
C PRO A 135 4.70 -3.03 2.86
N VAL A 136 3.37 -2.91 2.88
CA VAL A 136 2.67 -1.94 2.02
C VAL A 136 2.82 -0.54 2.59
N ARG A 137 3.40 0.37 1.82
CA ARG A 137 3.70 1.76 2.19
C ARG A 137 3.23 2.73 1.12
N GLY A 138 3.13 4.02 1.46
CA GLY A 138 2.78 5.08 0.51
C GLY A 138 1.28 5.16 0.19
N TYR A 139 0.43 4.51 0.98
CA TYR A 139 -1.02 4.65 0.89
C TYR A 139 -1.51 5.94 1.58
N GLU A 140 -2.67 6.41 1.15
CA GLU A 140 -3.35 7.59 1.68
C GLU A 140 -4.79 7.27 2.06
N ILE A 141 -5.34 7.97 3.04
CA ILE A 141 -6.77 7.92 3.35
C ILE A 141 -7.49 8.79 2.30
N PHE A 142 -8.39 8.21 1.50
CA PHE A 142 -9.18 8.96 0.54
C PHE A 142 -10.60 9.26 1.05
N ALA A 143 -11.11 8.47 2.00
CA ALA A 143 -12.40 8.67 2.60
C ALA A 143 -12.44 8.14 4.05
N LYS A 144 -13.17 8.84 4.90
CA LYS A 144 -13.47 8.43 6.26
C LYS A 144 -14.85 8.97 6.66
N ASP A 145 -15.73 8.08 7.05
CA ASP A 145 -17.03 8.41 7.63
C ASP A 145 -17.18 7.80 9.01
N ILE A 146 -17.85 8.52 9.88
CA ILE A 146 -18.14 8.09 11.25
C ILE A 146 -19.63 8.28 11.49
N THR A 147 -20.30 7.23 11.94
CA THR A 147 -21.70 7.23 12.34
C THR A 147 -21.83 6.72 13.76
N MET A 148 -22.96 7.01 14.39
CA MET A 148 -23.30 6.46 15.69
C MET A 148 -24.46 5.48 15.53
N THR A 149 -24.28 4.25 15.99
CA THR A 149 -25.31 3.22 15.97
C THR A 149 -26.43 3.55 16.98
N LYS A 150 -27.57 2.87 16.88
CA LYS A 150 -28.69 3.05 17.83
C LYS A 150 -28.29 2.77 19.29
N ASN A 151 -27.32 1.88 19.50
CA ASN A 151 -26.83 1.51 20.82
C ASN A 151 -25.77 2.49 21.34
N GLY A 152 -25.55 3.63 20.68
CA GLY A 152 -24.55 4.63 21.07
C GLY A 152 -23.11 4.25 20.74
N TYR A 153 -22.87 3.21 19.96
CA TYR A 153 -21.52 2.83 19.50
C TYR A 153 -21.12 3.61 18.26
N TYR A 154 -19.83 3.87 18.11
CA TYR A 154 -19.28 4.48 16.93
C TYR A 154 -19.06 3.42 15.86
N ARG A 155 -19.55 3.67 14.63
CA ARG A 155 -19.22 2.92 13.42
C ARG A 155 -18.35 3.78 12.55
N VAL A 156 -17.22 3.24 12.13
CA VAL A 156 -16.24 3.95 11.29
C VAL A 156 -16.10 3.21 9.97
N TRP A 157 -16.05 3.97 8.89
CA TRP A 157 -15.78 3.53 7.53
C TRP A 157 -14.49 4.20 7.08
N ILE A 158 -13.51 3.44 6.59
CA ILE A 158 -12.21 3.97 6.16
C ILE A 158 -11.90 3.42 4.79
N GLY A 159 -11.52 4.32 3.88
CA GLY A 159 -11.03 4.01 2.55
C GLY A 159 -9.59 4.43 2.39
N LEU A 160 -8.74 3.49 1.97
CA LEU A 160 -7.33 3.70 1.65
C LEU A 160 -7.12 3.58 0.15
N ARG A 161 -6.19 4.37 -0.39
CA ARG A 161 -5.74 4.27 -1.77
C ARG A 161 -4.22 4.21 -1.83
N LEU A 162 -3.71 3.37 -2.71
CA LEU A 162 -2.29 3.27 -3.02
C LEU A 162 -2.07 3.65 -4.49
N PRO A 163 -1.37 4.75 -4.78
CA PRO A 163 -1.01 5.12 -6.15
C PRO A 163 -0.17 4.05 -6.83
N MET A 164 -0.42 3.77 -8.11
CA MET A 164 0.34 2.78 -8.88
C MET A 164 1.84 3.07 -8.95
N GLY A 165 2.25 4.34 -8.83
CA GLY A 165 3.66 4.70 -8.72
C GLY A 165 4.34 4.10 -7.49
N GLU A 166 3.67 4.12 -6.34
CA GLU A 166 4.18 3.53 -5.11
C GLU A 166 4.15 2.00 -5.16
N TYR A 167 3.08 1.41 -5.74
CA TYR A 167 3.04 -0.02 -6.03
C TYR A 167 4.23 -0.46 -6.91
N ASN A 168 4.47 0.25 -8.02
CA ASN A 168 5.56 -0.10 -8.93
C ASN A 168 6.94 -0.01 -8.26
N LYS A 169 7.17 0.99 -7.40
CA LYS A 169 8.41 1.09 -6.62
C LYS A 169 8.61 -0.14 -5.72
N MET A 170 7.57 -0.52 -4.99
CA MET A 170 7.63 -1.71 -4.10
C MET A 170 7.85 -2.99 -4.93
N TYR A 171 7.13 -3.16 -6.02
CA TYR A 171 7.25 -4.33 -6.89
C TYR A 171 8.66 -4.44 -7.47
N ASN A 172 9.18 -3.37 -8.08
CA ASN A 172 10.52 -3.37 -8.68
C ASN A 172 11.60 -3.63 -7.63
N PHE A 173 11.47 -3.05 -6.42
CA PHE A 173 12.39 -3.33 -5.32
C PHE A 173 12.38 -4.81 -4.93
N THR A 174 11.19 -5.40 -4.77
CA THR A 174 11.03 -6.82 -4.41
C THR A 174 11.61 -7.75 -5.47
N ILE A 175 11.42 -7.45 -6.75
CA ILE A 175 12.00 -8.24 -7.85
C ILE A 175 13.52 -8.11 -7.88
N ALA A 176 14.07 -6.90 -7.72
CA ALA A 176 15.52 -6.70 -7.67
C ALA A 176 16.15 -7.48 -6.50
N GLU A 177 15.56 -7.41 -5.30
CA GLU A 177 16.01 -8.16 -4.14
C GLU A 177 15.97 -9.68 -4.37
N ALA A 178 14.95 -10.19 -5.07
CA ALA A 178 14.83 -11.60 -5.42
C ALA A 178 15.94 -12.06 -6.38
N VAL A 179 16.23 -11.24 -7.38
CA VAL A 179 17.30 -11.51 -8.37
C VAL A 179 18.66 -11.49 -7.67
N ASP A 180 18.92 -10.54 -6.79
CA ASP A 180 20.17 -10.46 -6.04
C ASP A 180 20.34 -11.65 -5.09
N ALA A 181 19.31 -12.04 -4.37
CA ALA A 181 19.33 -13.21 -3.49
C ALA A 181 19.62 -14.49 -4.27
N TYR A 182 19.04 -14.66 -5.47
CA TYR A 182 19.32 -15.78 -6.34
C TYR A 182 20.78 -15.79 -6.82
N ASN A 183 21.30 -14.64 -7.26
CA ASN A 183 22.68 -14.50 -7.73
C ASN A 183 23.69 -14.86 -6.62
N VAL A 184 23.46 -14.41 -5.40
CA VAL A 184 24.32 -14.74 -4.25
C VAL A 184 24.28 -16.24 -3.98
N LYS A 185 23.09 -16.86 -3.96
CA LYS A 185 22.94 -18.31 -3.74
C LYS A 185 23.63 -19.13 -4.84
N SER A 186 23.49 -18.74 -6.10
CA SER A 186 24.12 -19.39 -7.25
C SER A 186 25.65 -19.34 -7.15
N LYS A 187 26.22 -18.17 -6.85
CA LYS A 187 27.67 -18.01 -6.66
C LYS A 187 28.20 -18.83 -5.50
N ALA A 188 27.47 -18.87 -4.36
CA ALA A 188 27.83 -19.69 -3.22
C ALA A 188 27.87 -21.17 -3.58
N LYS A 189 26.86 -21.68 -4.31
CA LYS A 189 26.81 -23.08 -4.75
C LYS A 189 28.01 -23.44 -5.62
N ILE A 190 28.35 -22.61 -6.60
CA ILE A 190 29.53 -22.83 -7.46
C ILE A 190 30.82 -22.85 -6.64
N ALA A 191 30.95 -21.94 -5.65
CA ALA A 191 32.11 -21.91 -4.78
C ALA A 191 32.24 -23.19 -3.92
N PHE A 192 31.13 -23.68 -3.37
CA PHE A 192 31.13 -24.94 -2.60
C PHE A 192 31.47 -26.16 -3.49
N GLU A 193 30.89 -26.27 -4.69
CA GLU A 193 31.22 -27.33 -5.64
C GLU A 193 32.71 -27.33 -6.02
N LYS A 194 33.31 -26.15 -6.18
CA LYS A 194 34.73 -25.99 -6.47
C LYS A 194 35.58 -26.47 -5.28
N LEU A 195 35.27 -26.07 -4.05
CA LEU A 195 35.96 -26.52 -2.85
C LEU A 195 35.86 -28.03 -2.64
N GLU A 196 34.69 -28.61 -2.90
CA GLU A 196 34.49 -30.06 -2.80
C GLU A 196 35.34 -30.82 -3.80
N ASN A 197 35.44 -30.34 -5.06
CA ASN A 197 36.27 -30.96 -6.07
C ASN A 197 37.81 -30.84 -5.72
N GLU A 198 38.24 -29.67 -5.29
CA GLU A 198 39.63 -29.46 -4.83
C GLU A 198 39.97 -30.37 -3.61
N SER A 199 39.00 -30.57 -2.70
CA SER A 199 39.19 -31.49 -1.55
C SER A 199 39.30 -32.95 -2.00
N LYS A 200 38.57 -33.39 -3.01
CA LYS A 200 38.66 -34.76 -3.56
C LYS A 200 39.96 -34.99 -4.31
N GLU A 201 40.45 -34.00 -5.05
CA GLU A 201 41.75 -34.08 -5.77
C GLU A 201 42.91 -34.17 -4.79
N ASN A 202 42.92 -33.35 -3.75
CA ASN A 202 43.96 -33.38 -2.70
C ASN A 202 43.91 -34.62 -1.82
N GLY A 203 42.73 -35.23 -1.63
CA GLY A 203 42.57 -36.50 -0.92
C GLY A 203 43.14 -37.70 -1.67
N ASN A 204 43.08 -37.69 -3.01
CA ASN A 204 43.62 -38.76 -3.85
C ASN A 204 45.17 -38.71 -4.03
N SER A 205 45.79 -37.55 -3.85
CA SER A 205 47.24 -37.39 -3.99
C SER A 205 48.04 -37.87 -2.78
N ASN A 206 47.43 -38.22 -1.67
CA ASN A 206 48.06 -38.72 -0.46
C ASN A 206 48.00 -40.26 -0.28
N ILE A 207 47.61 -41.01 -1.32
CA ILE A 207 47.49 -42.48 -1.31
C ILE A 207 48.43 -43.12 -2.39
N GLN A 208 49.53 -42.50 -2.71
CA GLN A 208 50.62 -43.12 -3.51
C GLN A 208 51.91 -43.26 -2.71
#